data_64f0489415583ae8694cf2576571bab6
#
_entry.id   64f0489415583ae8694cf2576571bab6
#
_cell.length_a   1.000
_cell.length_b   1.000
_cell.length_c   1.000
_cell.angle_alpha   90.00
_cell.angle_beta   90.00
_cell.angle_gamma   90.00
#
_symmetry.space_group_name_H-M   'P 1'
#
loop_
_entity.id
_entity.type
_entity.pdbx_description
1 polymer ?
#
loop_
_entity_poly.entity_id
_entity_poly.type
_entity_poly.pdbx_seq_one_letter_code
_entity_poly.pdbx_strand_id
1 'polypeptide(L)'
;MCIRDSQNTEVTTRVMSPDDARELGATALFGEKYGEEVRVVSMGYNQKSGKGIDGNGYSLELCGGTHVKRTGDIGAFVILSDGASSSGVRRIEALTGEAAMDHLAKQQNYLSDIAIELKSGSSDILSRVKSLMAERKSLVSEVAQLRKDMALGSRSSGQDELKSEDLSGVNFLAKQLSGIPGKELPGLIDGYKQKLSSGVILLISENDGKVAVASGVTKDLLSNISAVDIVKTAANKLGGKGGGGRPDLAQAGGSSMDGVTTAIDAVRSLIVSK
;
A
#
# COMPACT_ATOMS: atom_id res chain seq x y z
N MET A 1 26.56 13.99 -0.10
CA MET A 1 27.65 14.78 0.49
C MET A 1 27.80 16.07 -0.30
N CYS A 2 27.78 17.20 0.36
CA CYS A 2 27.87 18.47 -0.34
C CYS A 2 29.34 18.73 -0.74
N ILE A 3 29.61 18.91 -2.03
CA ILE A 3 30.98 19.16 -2.55
C ILE A 3 31.61 20.40 -1.87
N ARG A 4 30.76 21.34 -1.44
CA ARG A 4 31.20 22.58 -0.79
C ARG A 4 31.73 22.37 0.62
N ASP A 5 31.27 21.37 1.35
CA ASP A 5 31.74 21.05 2.71
C ASP A 5 33.20 20.52 2.63
N SER A 6 33.51 19.77 1.59
CA SER A 6 34.84 19.22 1.37
C SER A 6 35.85 20.27 0.85
N GLN A 7 35.39 21.43 0.36
CA GLN A 7 36.28 22.51 -0.05
C GLN A 7 36.98 23.20 1.14
N ASN A 8 36.42 23.07 2.35
CA ASN A 8 36.98 23.61 3.61
C ASN A 8 37.44 25.09 3.50
N THR A 9 36.56 25.90 2.89
CA THR A 9 36.83 27.31 2.67
C THR A 9 36.66 28.12 3.96
N GLU A 10 37.41 29.24 4.07
CA GLU A 10 37.28 30.16 5.19
C GLU A 10 35.93 30.85 5.20
N VAL A 11 35.37 31.05 6.39
CA VAL A 11 34.16 31.85 6.63
C VAL A 11 34.61 33.21 7.14
N THR A 12 34.37 34.26 6.34
CA THR A 12 34.76 35.62 6.68
C THR A 12 33.57 36.46 7.10
N THR A 13 33.82 37.39 8.01
CA THR A 13 32.79 38.32 8.49
C THR A 13 33.26 39.75 8.46
N ARG A 14 32.38 40.69 8.08
CA ARG A 14 32.61 42.13 8.17
C ARG A 14 31.36 42.82 8.70
N VAL A 15 31.60 43.97 9.38
CA VAL A 15 30.53 44.87 9.80
C VAL A 15 30.54 46.06 8.82
N MET A 16 29.37 46.39 8.29
CA MET A 16 29.19 47.47 7.33
C MET A 16 27.76 48.02 7.38
N SER A 17 27.48 49.08 6.61
CA SER A 17 26.10 49.60 6.51
C SER A 17 25.21 48.62 5.75
N PRO A 18 23.89 48.60 6.01
CA PRO A 18 22.93 47.76 5.25
C PRO A 18 22.98 47.99 3.74
N ASP A 19 23.26 49.22 3.30
CA ASP A 19 23.30 49.59 1.88
C ASP A 19 24.55 49.05 1.21
N ASP A 20 25.73 49.16 1.85
CA ASP A 20 26.96 48.56 1.36
C ASP A 20 26.83 47.02 1.27
N ALA A 21 26.18 46.40 2.24
CA ALA A 21 25.94 44.97 2.23
C ALA A 21 25.07 44.54 1.04
N ARG A 22 24.04 45.30 0.71
CA ARG A 22 23.17 45.05 -0.46
C ARG A 22 23.91 45.24 -1.78
N GLU A 23 24.76 46.26 -1.89
CA GLU A 23 25.59 46.50 -3.06
C GLU A 23 26.57 45.34 -3.31
N LEU A 24 27.11 44.74 -2.26
CA LEU A 24 27.89 43.51 -2.33
C LEU A 24 27.07 42.24 -2.67
N GLY A 25 25.73 42.36 -2.79
CA GLY A 25 24.85 41.25 -3.10
C GLY A 25 24.49 40.37 -1.90
N ALA A 26 24.55 40.90 -0.67
CA ALA A 26 24.15 40.17 0.52
C ALA A 26 22.65 39.92 0.52
N THR A 27 22.28 38.71 0.92
CA THR A 27 20.89 38.32 1.14
C THR A 27 20.44 38.79 2.52
N ALA A 28 19.40 39.61 2.57
CA ALA A 28 18.73 40.03 3.80
C ALA A 28 17.42 39.29 3.99
N LEU A 29 17.08 38.92 5.22
CA LEU A 29 15.79 38.30 5.51
C LEU A 29 14.66 39.32 5.33
N PHE A 30 13.58 38.89 4.69
CA PHE A 30 12.41 39.72 4.45
C PHE A 30 11.73 40.08 5.78
N GLY A 31 11.52 41.38 6.03
CA GLY A 31 10.76 41.88 7.19
C GLY A 31 11.58 42.19 8.43
N GLU A 32 12.89 41.94 8.47
CA GLU A 32 13.74 42.35 9.56
C GLU A 32 14.14 43.84 9.43
N LYS A 33 14.14 44.56 10.59
CA LYS A 33 14.63 45.92 10.69
C LYS A 33 16.09 45.86 11.09
N TYR A 34 16.97 46.31 10.22
CA TYR A 34 18.40 46.39 10.51
C TYR A 34 18.77 47.74 11.09
N GLY A 35 19.75 47.75 12.00
CA GLY A 35 20.36 48.97 12.56
C GLY A 35 21.26 49.70 11.57
N GLU A 36 22.03 50.68 12.04
CA GLU A 36 22.97 51.41 11.21
C GLU A 36 24.14 50.55 10.71
N GLU A 37 24.46 49.46 11.45
CA GLU A 37 25.47 48.49 11.10
C GLU A 37 24.92 47.09 11.11
N VAL A 38 25.34 46.28 10.14
CA VAL A 38 25.02 44.86 9.96
C VAL A 38 26.24 44.01 9.86
N ARG A 39 26.20 42.81 10.43
CA ARG A 39 27.26 41.80 10.27
C ARG A 39 26.94 40.98 9.05
N VAL A 40 27.89 41.01 8.09
CA VAL A 40 27.81 40.26 6.85
C VAL A 40 28.75 39.05 6.95
N VAL A 41 28.23 37.88 6.65
CA VAL A 41 28.94 36.60 6.64
C VAL A 41 29.09 36.12 5.20
N SER A 42 30.32 35.86 4.80
CA SER A 42 30.67 35.29 3.47
C SER A 42 31.27 33.90 3.65
N MET A 43 30.77 32.93 2.86
CA MET A 43 31.29 31.57 2.90
C MET A 43 31.32 30.90 1.52
N GLY A 44 32.18 29.90 1.40
CA GLY A 44 32.34 29.12 0.19
C GLY A 44 33.18 29.82 -0.85
N TYR A 45 33.44 29.12 -1.95
CA TYR A 45 34.22 29.62 -3.07
C TYR A 45 33.49 29.37 -4.38
N ASN A 46 33.24 30.44 -5.14
CA ASN A 46 32.65 30.37 -6.46
C ASN A 46 33.07 31.61 -7.30
N GLN A 47 34.10 31.45 -8.10
CA GLN A 47 34.64 32.52 -8.95
C GLN A 47 33.64 33.24 -9.88
N LYS A 48 32.45 32.62 -10.09
CA LYS A 48 31.42 33.17 -11.00
C LYS A 48 30.30 33.90 -10.27
N SER A 49 30.27 33.87 -8.94
CA SER A 49 29.11 34.39 -8.19
C SER A 49 29.04 35.91 -8.11
N GLY A 50 30.21 36.57 -8.11
CA GLY A 50 30.33 37.99 -7.81
C GLY A 50 29.96 38.38 -6.39
N LYS A 51 29.63 37.38 -5.52
CA LYS A 51 29.25 37.57 -4.14
C LYS A 51 30.42 37.33 -3.18
N GLY A 52 30.23 37.75 -1.96
CA GLY A 52 31.26 37.59 -0.95
C GLY A 52 32.09 38.84 -0.76
N ILE A 53 32.84 38.88 0.35
CA ILE A 53 33.67 40.03 0.74
C ILE A 53 34.79 40.26 -0.29
N ASP A 54 35.23 39.18 -0.92
CA ASP A 54 36.27 39.18 -1.95
C ASP A 54 35.71 38.99 -3.40
N GLY A 55 34.35 38.99 -3.54
CA GLY A 55 33.68 38.72 -4.81
C GLY A 55 33.66 37.26 -5.25
N ASN A 56 34.26 36.35 -4.50
CA ASN A 56 34.42 34.95 -4.83
C ASN A 56 33.57 34.00 -3.97
N GLY A 57 32.86 34.48 -2.96
CA GLY A 57 31.96 33.65 -2.09
C GLY A 57 30.74 33.11 -2.85
N TYR A 58 30.24 31.96 -2.47
CA TYR A 58 28.98 31.46 -3.01
C TYR A 58 27.74 31.89 -2.18
N SER A 59 27.94 32.19 -0.89
CA SER A 59 26.94 32.74 0.02
C SER A 59 27.43 34.00 0.66
N LEU A 60 26.58 35.01 0.71
CA LEU A 60 26.79 36.26 1.40
C LEU A 60 25.47 36.66 2.06
N GLU A 61 25.47 36.66 3.38
CA GLU A 61 24.22 36.82 4.15
C GLU A 61 24.41 37.72 5.35
N LEU A 62 23.36 38.47 5.72
CA LEU A 62 23.29 39.20 6.96
C LEU A 62 22.96 38.22 8.08
N CYS A 63 23.89 38.03 9.01
CA CYS A 63 23.68 37.10 10.11
C CYS A 63 24.41 37.54 11.40
N GLY A 64 23.64 37.69 12.49
CA GLY A 64 24.15 38.00 13.82
C GLY A 64 24.61 36.78 14.63
N GLY A 65 24.33 35.55 14.14
CA GLY A 65 24.64 34.30 14.83
C GLY A 65 26.12 33.93 14.87
N THR A 66 26.46 32.89 15.63
CA THR A 66 27.79 32.29 15.63
C THR A 66 28.00 31.40 14.40
N HIS A 67 29.16 31.41 13.83
CA HIS A 67 29.52 30.65 12.65
C HIS A 67 30.82 29.85 12.87
N VAL A 68 30.93 28.75 12.14
CA VAL A 68 32.19 27.99 12.01
C VAL A 68 33.28 28.88 11.37
N LYS A 69 34.55 28.59 11.61
CA LYS A 69 35.66 29.31 10.99
C LYS A 69 35.88 28.86 9.56
N ARG A 70 35.62 27.62 9.25
CA ARG A 70 35.78 27.02 7.92
C ARG A 70 34.55 26.14 7.61
N THR A 71 34.20 26.04 6.34
CA THR A 71 33.04 25.21 5.91
C THR A 71 33.24 23.73 6.22
N GLY A 72 34.48 23.25 6.29
CA GLY A 72 34.80 21.87 6.67
C GLY A 72 34.54 21.55 8.14
N ASP A 73 34.47 22.56 9.04
CA ASP A 73 34.14 22.37 10.44
C ASP A 73 32.71 21.89 10.65
N ILE A 74 31.81 22.04 9.66
CA ILE A 74 30.43 21.54 9.65
C ILE A 74 30.43 20.00 9.65
N GLY A 75 31.46 19.37 9.01
CA GLY A 75 31.56 17.94 8.89
C GLY A 75 30.53 17.32 7.94
N ALA A 76 30.03 16.14 8.27
CA ALA A 76 29.00 15.51 7.49
C ALA A 76 27.68 16.30 7.58
N PHE A 77 26.97 16.39 6.46
CA PHE A 77 25.68 17.09 6.37
C PHE A 77 24.62 16.15 5.77
N VAL A 78 23.52 15.93 6.49
CA VAL A 78 22.44 15.05 6.07
C VAL A 78 21.10 15.78 6.21
N ILE A 79 20.37 15.90 5.10
CA ILE A 79 19.00 16.44 5.13
C ILE A 79 18.05 15.33 5.56
N LEU A 80 17.29 15.59 6.63
CA LEU A 80 16.28 14.67 7.15
C LEU A 80 14.93 14.89 6.50
N SER A 81 14.53 16.15 6.35
CA SER A 81 13.23 16.50 5.77
C SER A 81 13.29 17.82 5.02
N ASP A 82 12.40 17.96 4.06
CA ASP A 82 12.14 19.19 3.32
C ASP A 82 10.62 19.30 3.09
N GLY A 83 9.99 20.33 3.63
CA GLY A 83 8.54 20.50 3.58
C GLY A 83 8.12 21.96 3.49
N ALA A 84 6.87 22.20 3.11
CA ALA A 84 6.25 23.51 3.16
C ALA A 84 5.88 23.84 4.63
N SER A 85 6.30 25.01 5.13
CA SER A 85 5.94 25.51 6.45
C SER A 85 4.77 26.50 6.38
N SER A 86 4.76 27.35 5.35
CA SER A 86 3.67 28.29 5.06
C SER A 86 3.71 28.66 3.57
N SER A 87 2.79 29.53 3.10
CA SER A 87 2.78 29.99 1.71
C SER A 87 4.11 30.63 1.36
N GLY A 88 4.84 30.01 0.41
CA GLY A 88 6.15 30.49 -0.08
C GLY A 88 7.34 30.22 0.85
N VAL A 89 7.14 29.57 2.02
CA VAL A 89 8.21 29.25 2.96
C VAL A 89 8.43 27.75 3.05
N ARG A 90 9.69 27.32 2.87
CA ARG A 90 10.09 25.90 3.04
C ARG A 90 10.90 25.76 4.32
N ARG A 91 10.69 24.62 5.00
CA ARG A 91 11.43 24.20 6.17
C ARG A 91 12.30 23.00 5.82
N ILE A 92 13.58 23.11 6.08
CA ILE A 92 14.57 22.03 5.92
C ILE A 92 15.06 21.66 7.32
N GLU A 93 15.04 20.38 7.63
CA GLU A 93 15.66 19.82 8.82
C GLU A 93 16.90 19.01 8.40
N ALA A 94 18.02 19.28 9.05
CA ALA A 94 19.28 18.63 8.73
C ALA A 94 20.10 18.33 9.98
N LEU A 95 20.98 17.35 9.87
CA LEU A 95 21.98 17.01 10.87
C LEU A 95 23.37 17.36 10.33
N THR A 96 24.26 17.76 11.23
CA THR A 96 25.67 18.05 10.90
C THR A 96 26.60 17.32 11.86
N GLY A 97 27.89 17.22 11.50
CA GLY A 97 28.96 16.69 12.34
C GLY A 97 28.66 15.26 12.84
N GLU A 98 28.87 15.07 14.14
CA GLU A 98 28.72 13.76 14.81
C GLU A 98 27.29 13.20 14.68
N ALA A 99 26.26 14.05 14.89
CA ALA A 99 24.87 13.62 14.76
C ALA A 99 24.52 13.12 13.35
N ALA A 100 25.12 13.72 12.32
CA ALA A 100 24.94 13.25 10.95
C ALA A 100 25.64 11.90 10.73
N MET A 101 26.86 11.71 11.29
CA MET A 101 27.58 10.44 11.21
C MET A 101 26.85 9.32 11.94
N ASP A 102 26.34 9.58 13.12
CA ASP A 102 25.52 8.61 13.88
C ASP A 102 24.26 8.21 13.12
N HIS A 103 23.60 9.16 12.49
CA HIS A 103 22.44 8.89 11.65
C HIS A 103 22.80 7.95 10.48
N LEU A 104 23.89 8.26 9.77
CA LEU A 104 24.34 7.41 8.65
C LEU A 104 24.74 6.01 9.11
N ALA A 105 25.42 5.90 10.27
CA ALA A 105 25.78 4.61 10.85
C ALA A 105 24.55 3.77 11.20
N LYS A 106 23.52 4.39 11.80
CA LYS A 106 22.23 3.72 12.07
C LYS A 106 21.54 3.22 10.80
N GLN A 107 21.50 4.04 9.75
CA GLN A 107 20.95 3.63 8.44
C GLN A 107 21.71 2.44 7.85
N GLN A 108 23.03 2.46 7.93
CA GLN A 108 23.86 1.36 7.46
C GLN A 108 23.59 0.06 8.24
N ASN A 109 23.44 0.16 9.57
CA ASN A 109 23.11 -1.00 10.41
C ASN A 109 21.74 -1.59 10.04
N TYR A 110 20.68 -0.77 9.84
CA TYR A 110 19.39 -1.25 9.38
C TYR A 110 19.47 -2.00 8.05
N LEU A 111 20.24 -1.48 7.09
CA LEU A 111 20.46 -2.18 5.82
C LEU A 111 21.17 -3.52 6.02
N SER A 112 22.15 -3.57 6.91
CA SER A 112 22.88 -4.81 7.24
C SER A 112 21.95 -5.84 7.90
N ASP A 113 21.13 -5.42 8.85
CA ASP A 113 20.17 -6.29 9.52
C ASP A 113 19.13 -6.86 8.53
N ILE A 114 18.61 -6.02 7.65
CA ILE A 114 17.70 -6.46 6.58
C ILE A 114 18.39 -7.45 5.64
N ALA A 115 19.64 -7.22 5.28
CA ALA A 115 20.43 -8.14 4.44
C ALA A 115 20.58 -9.51 5.09
N ILE A 116 20.86 -9.54 6.40
CA ILE A 116 20.97 -10.78 7.20
C ILE A 116 19.65 -11.53 7.20
N GLU A 117 18.52 -10.87 7.52
CA GLU A 117 17.19 -11.50 7.51
C GLU A 117 16.82 -12.05 6.14
N LEU A 118 17.16 -11.34 5.09
CA LEU A 118 16.91 -11.78 3.71
C LEU A 118 17.90 -12.81 3.19
N LYS A 119 18.96 -13.13 3.96
CA LYS A 119 20.09 -13.99 3.56
C LYS A 119 20.67 -13.55 2.20
N SER A 120 20.88 -12.24 2.04
CA SER A 120 21.36 -11.62 0.79
C SER A 120 22.53 -10.68 1.06
N GLY A 121 23.30 -10.32 0.03
CA GLY A 121 24.25 -9.21 0.12
C GLY A 121 23.54 -7.86 0.21
N SER A 122 24.19 -6.86 0.79
CA SER A 122 23.62 -5.51 0.93
C SER A 122 23.27 -4.86 -0.42
N SER A 123 23.98 -5.20 -1.50
CA SER A 123 23.70 -4.77 -2.87
C SER A 123 22.42 -5.39 -3.43
N ASP A 124 21.99 -6.54 -2.92
CA ASP A 124 20.94 -7.38 -3.51
C ASP A 124 19.62 -7.33 -2.73
N ILE A 125 19.56 -6.56 -1.65
CA ILE A 125 18.36 -6.43 -0.80
C ILE A 125 17.12 -6.13 -1.64
N LEU A 126 17.19 -5.14 -2.52
CA LEU A 126 16.04 -4.71 -3.33
C LEU A 126 15.57 -5.81 -4.29
N SER A 127 16.51 -6.51 -4.92
CA SER A 127 16.19 -7.61 -5.85
C SER A 127 15.56 -8.78 -5.08
N ARG A 128 16.06 -9.08 -3.88
CA ARG A 128 15.53 -10.14 -3.03
C ARG A 128 14.12 -9.84 -2.54
N VAL A 129 13.85 -8.59 -2.10
CA VAL A 129 12.51 -8.16 -1.72
C VAL A 129 11.53 -8.28 -2.90
N LYS A 130 11.92 -7.83 -4.10
CA LYS A 130 11.08 -7.99 -5.30
C LYS A 130 10.78 -9.44 -5.62
N SER A 131 11.78 -10.33 -5.51
CA SER A 131 11.61 -11.77 -5.72
C SER A 131 10.63 -12.37 -4.71
N LEU A 132 10.76 -12.05 -3.41
CA LEU A 132 9.85 -12.54 -2.37
C LEU A 132 8.41 -12.04 -2.58
N MET A 133 8.23 -10.81 -3.02
CA MET A 133 6.90 -10.28 -3.34
C MET A 133 6.27 -11.02 -4.55
N ALA A 134 7.06 -11.32 -5.56
CA ALA A 134 6.61 -12.08 -6.72
C ALA A 134 6.26 -13.53 -6.36
N GLU A 135 7.12 -14.20 -5.58
CA GLU A 135 6.89 -15.55 -5.07
C GLU A 135 5.62 -15.63 -4.22
N ARG A 136 5.44 -14.69 -3.28
CA ARG A 136 4.21 -14.59 -2.49
C ARG A 136 2.98 -14.46 -3.36
N LYS A 137 3.03 -13.62 -4.40
CA LYS A 137 1.91 -13.44 -5.34
C LYS A 137 1.60 -14.73 -6.08
N SER A 138 2.63 -15.44 -6.55
CA SER A 138 2.49 -16.74 -7.23
C SER A 138 1.87 -17.78 -6.31
N LEU A 139 2.40 -17.93 -5.08
CA LEU A 139 1.88 -18.88 -4.11
C LEU A 139 0.41 -18.61 -3.74
N VAL A 140 0.01 -17.34 -3.57
CA VAL A 140 -1.39 -16.98 -3.31
C VAL A 140 -2.28 -17.42 -4.49
N SER A 141 -1.82 -17.20 -5.72
CA SER A 141 -2.57 -17.63 -6.93
C SER A 141 -2.67 -19.15 -7.04
N GLU A 142 -1.57 -19.86 -6.74
CA GLU A 142 -1.52 -21.33 -6.77
C GLU A 142 -2.46 -21.92 -5.72
N VAL A 143 -2.44 -21.42 -4.49
CA VAL A 143 -3.36 -21.85 -3.43
C VAL A 143 -4.83 -21.64 -3.84
N ALA A 144 -5.16 -20.49 -4.44
CA ALA A 144 -6.51 -20.22 -4.92
C ALA A 144 -6.91 -21.21 -6.03
N GLN A 145 -5.99 -21.50 -6.97
CA GLN A 145 -6.24 -22.47 -8.03
C GLN A 145 -6.42 -23.90 -7.49
N LEU A 146 -5.55 -24.32 -6.56
CA LEU A 146 -5.67 -25.65 -5.92
C LEU A 146 -6.99 -25.81 -5.16
N ARG A 147 -7.41 -24.79 -4.42
CA ARG A 147 -8.73 -24.77 -3.74
C ARG A 147 -9.87 -24.90 -4.75
N LYS A 148 -9.79 -24.19 -5.87
CA LYS A 148 -10.77 -24.27 -6.94
C LYS A 148 -10.84 -25.69 -7.54
N ASP A 149 -9.70 -26.28 -7.85
CA ASP A 149 -9.62 -27.63 -8.40
C ASP A 149 -10.17 -28.68 -7.44
N MET A 150 -9.86 -28.56 -6.15
CA MET A 150 -10.42 -29.44 -5.11
C MET A 150 -11.95 -29.27 -5.00
N ALA A 151 -12.45 -28.05 -4.95
CA ALA A 151 -13.88 -27.78 -4.85
C ALA A 151 -14.67 -28.30 -6.05
N LEU A 152 -14.11 -28.19 -7.24
CA LEU A 152 -14.72 -28.68 -8.49
C LEU A 152 -14.56 -30.17 -8.72
N GLY A 153 -13.89 -30.93 -7.81
CA GLY A 153 -13.73 -32.39 -7.90
C GLY A 153 -12.73 -32.83 -8.97
N SER A 154 -11.86 -31.95 -9.47
CA SER A 154 -10.94 -32.26 -10.60
C SER A 154 -9.81 -33.25 -10.23
N ARG A 155 -9.63 -33.61 -8.94
CA ARG A 155 -8.57 -34.51 -8.45
C ARG A 155 -9.06 -35.75 -7.70
N SER A 156 -10.35 -35.93 -7.47
CA SER A 156 -10.86 -37.19 -6.92
C SER A 156 -11.21 -38.13 -8.05
N SER A 157 -10.36 -39.12 -8.25
CA SER A 157 -10.63 -40.31 -9.07
C SER A 157 -11.68 -41.16 -8.34
N GLY A 158 -12.95 -40.84 -8.48
CA GLY A 158 -14.04 -41.65 -7.91
C GLY A 158 -15.29 -40.79 -7.70
N GLN A 159 -16.21 -40.86 -8.64
CA GLN A 159 -17.66 -40.69 -8.50
C GLN A 159 -18.19 -39.65 -7.48
N ASP A 160 -17.63 -38.46 -7.39
CA ASP A 160 -18.37 -37.30 -6.93
C ASP A 160 -19.04 -36.67 -8.17
N GLU A 161 -20.00 -37.43 -8.75
CA GLU A 161 -20.97 -36.85 -9.68
C GLU A 161 -21.55 -35.60 -9.05
N LEU A 162 -21.66 -34.54 -9.87
CA LEU A 162 -22.42 -33.34 -9.49
C LEU A 162 -23.82 -33.80 -9.05
N LYS A 163 -24.02 -33.99 -7.74
CA LYS A 163 -25.34 -34.29 -7.20
C LYS A 163 -26.19 -33.03 -7.28
N SER A 164 -26.66 -32.71 -8.47
CA SER A 164 -27.73 -31.77 -8.68
C SER A 164 -29.05 -32.51 -8.50
N GLU A 165 -29.99 -31.87 -7.83
CA GLU A 165 -31.36 -32.34 -7.71
C GLU A 165 -32.26 -31.58 -8.69
N ASP A 166 -33.21 -32.28 -9.30
CA ASP A 166 -34.24 -31.64 -10.12
C ASP A 166 -35.35 -31.10 -9.24
N LEU A 167 -35.57 -29.81 -9.27
CA LEU A 167 -36.65 -29.12 -8.55
C LEU A 167 -37.62 -28.54 -9.59
N SER A 168 -38.61 -29.32 -9.97
CA SER A 168 -39.67 -28.91 -10.92
C SER A 168 -39.07 -28.47 -12.30
N GLY A 169 -38.05 -29.18 -12.80
CA GLY A 169 -37.39 -28.86 -14.06
C GLY A 169 -36.22 -27.91 -13.95
N VAL A 170 -35.84 -27.52 -12.75
CA VAL A 170 -34.64 -26.70 -12.47
C VAL A 170 -33.58 -27.53 -11.75
N ASN A 171 -32.41 -27.70 -12.35
CA ASN A 171 -31.29 -28.35 -11.68
C ASN A 171 -30.76 -27.47 -10.56
N PHE A 172 -30.80 -27.94 -9.33
CA PHE A 172 -30.28 -27.26 -8.16
C PHE A 172 -29.05 -27.97 -7.61
N LEU A 173 -27.93 -27.24 -7.50
CA LEU A 173 -26.71 -27.70 -6.87
C LEU A 173 -26.46 -26.90 -5.58
N ALA A 174 -26.53 -27.53 -4.43
CA ALA A 174 -26.12 -26.95 -3.17
C ALA A 174 -24.84 -27.63 -2.66
N LYS A 175 -23.83 -26.86 -2.27
CA LYS A 175 -22.59 -27.41 -1.72
C LYS A 175 -22.10 -26.59 -0.55
N GLN A 176 -21.75 -27.29 0.54
CA GLN A 176 -21.04 -26.73 1.67
C GLN A 176 -19.53 -26.91 1.44
N LEU A 177 -18.77 -25.86 1.65
CA LEU A 177 -17.33 -25.80 1.45
C LEU A 177 -16.64 -25.37 2.75
N SER A 178 -15.40 -25.79 2.96
CA SER A 178 -14.59 -25.38 4.11
C SER A 178 -13.25 -24.84 3.63
N GLY A 179 -12.76 -23.80 4.31
CA GLY A 179 -11.44 -23.20 4.02
C GLY A 179 -11.38 -22.37 2.73
N ILE A 180 -12.53 -22.05 2.10
CA ILE A 180 -12.59 -21.23 0.89
C ILE A 180 -13.07 -19.83 1.25
N PRO A 181 -12.25 -18.78 1.04
CA PRO A 181 -12.66 -17.40 1.26
C PRO A 181 -13.83 -16.99 0.38
N GLY A 182 -14.76 -16.18 0.91
CA GLY A 182 -15.94 -15.72 0.17
C GLY A 182 -15.62 -15.06 -1.19
N LYS A 183 -14.47 -14.36 -1.29
CA LYS A 183 -14.02 -13.74 -2.55
C LYS A 183 -13.69 -14.75 -3.67
N GLU A 184 -13.46 -16.01 -3.34
CA GLU A 184 -13.16 -17.07 -4.31
C GLU A 184 -14.42 -17.80 -4.80
N LEU A 185 -15.56 -17.67 -4.10
CA LEU A 185 -16.82 -18.30 -4.45
C LEU A 185 -17.36 -17.95 -5.85
N PRO A 186 -17.27 -16.68 -6.35
CA PRO A 186 -17.70 -16.36 -7.71
C PRO A 186 -17.01 -17.21 -8.79
N GLY A 187 -15.69 -17.37 -8.66
CA GLY A 187 -14.93 -18.20 -9.60
C GLY A 187 -15.31 -19.69 -9.58
N LEU A 188 -15.78 -20.20 -8.43
CA LEU A 188 -16.34 -21.54 -8.31
C LEU A 188 -17.73 -21.63 -8.93
N ILE A 189 -18.60 -20.65 -8.71
CA ILE A 189 -19.91 -20.56 -9.35
C ILE A 189 -19.78 -20.62 -10.87
N ASP A 190 -18.85 -19.85 -11.43
CA ASP A 190 -18.61 -19.86 -12.88
C ASP A 190 -18.12 -21.24 -13.38
N GLY A 191 -17.26 -21.90 -12.61
CA GLY A 191 -16.84 -23.28 -12.90
C GLY A 191 -17.98 -24.29 -12.86
N TYR A 192 -18.89 -24.17 -11.89
CA TYR A 192 -20.09 -25.02 -11.81
C TYR A 192 -21.10 -24.71 -12.90
N LYS A 193 -21.32 -23.44 -13.27
CA LYS A 193 -22.17 -23.07 -14.42
C LYS A 193 -21.70 -23.67 -15.73
N GLN A 194 -20.39 -23.81 -15.94
CA GLN A 194 -19.85 -24.46 -17.14
C GLN A 194 -20.14 -25.97 -17.16
N LYS A 195 -20.27 -26.61 -16.00
CA LYS A 195 -20.56 -28.04 -15.88
C LYS A 195 -22.08 -28.32 -15.89
N LEU A 196 -22.89 -27.39 -15.42
CA LEU A 196 -24.34 -27.45 -15.47
C LEU A 196 -24.86 -26.67 -16.67
N SER A 197 -25.46 -27.35 -17.64
CA SER A 197 -26.02 -26.69 -18.83
C SER A 197 -27.10 -25.69 -18.50
N SER A 198 -27.95 -25.98 -17.49
CA SER A 198 -29.00 -25.12 -16.95
C SER A 198 -29.17 -25.42 -15.47
N GLY A 199 -29.32 -24.41 -14.60
CA GLY A 199 -29.57 -24.63 -13.19
C GLY A 199 -29.23 -23.47 -12.27
N VAL A 200 -29.43 -23.74 -11.00
CA VAL A 200 -29.16 -22.85 -9.87
C VAL A 200 -28.06 -23.48 -9.00
N ILE A 201 -27.08 -22.70 -8.62
CA ILE A 201 -25.96 -23.11 -7.76
C ILE A 201 -25.98 -22.31 -6.48
N LEU A 202 -25.90 -22.96 -5.33
CA LEU A 202 -25.74 -22.37 -4.01
C LEU A 202 -24.46 -22.92 -3.37
N LEU A 203 -23.52 -22.05 -3.08
CA LEU A 203 -22.31 -22.38 -2.32
C LEU A 203 -22.35 -21.68 -0.98
N ILE A 204 -22.10 -22.43 0.09
CA ILE A 204 -21.97 -21.91 1.45
C ILE A 204 -20.60 -22.33 1.94
N SER A 205 -19.78 -21.36 2.36
CA SER A 205 -18.41 -21.62 2.78
C SER A 205 -18.13 -21.02 4.14
N GLU A 206 -17.32 -21.72 4.93
CA GLU A 206 -16.71 -21.20 6.14
C GLU A 206 -15.18 -21.12 5.95
N ASN A 207 -14.62 -19.95 6.26
CA ASN A 207 -13.18 -19.74 6.29
C ASN A 207 -12.80 -18.79 7.40
N ASP A 208 -11.90 -19.22 8.29
CA ASP A 208 -11.42 -18.44 9.46
C ASP A 208 -12.59 -17.88 10.31
N GLY A 209 -13.62 -18.71 10.56
CA GLY A 209 -14.81 -18.31 11.33
C GLY A 209 -15.75 -17.35 10.62
N LYS A 210 -15.53 -17.06 9.33
CA LYS A 210 -16.41 -16.22 8.51
C LYS A 210 -17.22 -17.08 7.56
N VAL A 211 -18.54 -16.90 7.61
CA VAL A 211 -19.47 -17.59 6.73
C VAL A 211 -19.76 -16.72 5.51
N ALA A 212 -19.64 -17.31 4.34
CA ALA A 212 -19.94 -16.67 3.06
C ALA A 212 -20.90 -17.53 2.24
N VAL A 213 -21.84 -16.90 1.58
CA VAL A 213 -22.82 -17.51 0.69
C VAL A 213 -22.67 -16.91 -0.70
N ALA A 214 -22.69 -17.75 -1.72
CA ALA A 214 -22.75 -17.29 -3.10
C ALA A 214 -23.77 -18.13 -3.88
N SER A 215 -24.49 -17.50 -4.79
CA SER A 215 -25.40 -18.17 -5.70
C SER A 215 -25.16 -17.73 -7.12
N GLY A 216 -25.33 -18.68 -8.04
CA GLY A 216 -25.31 -18.46 -9.47
C GLY A 216 -26.55 -19.05 -10.13
N VAL A 217 -27.07 -18.32 -11.10
CA VAL A 217 -28.21 -18.74 -11.93
C VAL A 217 -27.76 -18.70 -13.39
N THR A 218 -28.10 -19.72 -14.15
CA THR A 218 -27.82 -19.76 -15.60
C THR A 218 -28.72 -18.80 -16.35
N LYS A 219 -28.28 -18.35 -17.52
CA LYS A 219 -28.93 -17.26 -18.28
C LYS A 219 -30.38 -17.53 -18.66
N ASP A 220 -30.69 -18.77 -18.95
CA ASP A 220 -32.01 -19.27 -19.33
C ASP A 220 -33.07 -19.16 -18.22
N LEU A 221 -32.65 -19.16 -16.95
CA LEU A 221 -33.52 -19.10 -15.78
C LEU A 221 -33.69 -17.70 -15.21
N LEU A 222 -32.97 -16.70 -15.71
CA LEU A 222 -32.94 -15.33 -15.14
C LEU A 222 -34.28 -14.60 -15.21
N SER A 223 -35.19 -15.01 -16.10
CA SER A 223 -36.55 -14.46 -16.18
C SER A 223 -37.39 -14.76 -14.94
N ASN A 224 -37.12 -15.87 -14.26
CA ASN A 224 -37.93 -16.38 -13.15
C ASN A 224 -37.18 -16.39 -11.83
N ILE A 225 -35.86 -16.64 -11.85
CA ILE A 225 -35.05 -16.85 -10.65
C ILE A 225 -33.89 -15.86 -10.63
N SER A 226 -33.70 -15.19 -9.48
CA SER A 226 -32.58 -14.25 -9.26
C SER A 226 -31.62 -14.80 -8.19
N ALA A 227 -30.33 -14.80 -8.48
CA ALA A 227 -29.27 -15.14 -7.52
C ALA A 227 -29.32 -14.24 -6.27
N VAL A 228 -29.79 -13.00 -6.41
CA VAL A 228 -29.92 -12.06 -5.28
C VAL A 228 -30.97 -12.54 -4.28
N ASP A 229 -32.12 -13.04 -4.75
CA ASP A 229 -33.17 -13.57 -3.87
C ASP A 229 -32.69 -14.83 -3.16
N ILE A 230 -31.97 -15.68 -3.87
CA ILE A 230 -31.41 -16.92 -3.33
C ILE A 230 -30.42 -16.63 -2.19
N VAL A 231 -29.44 -15.74 -2.43
CA VAL A 231 -28.44 -15.43 -1.37
C VAL A 231 -29.07 -14.72 -0.17
N LYS A 232 -30.08 -13.87 -0.38
CA LYS A 232 -30.80 -13.23 0.73
C LYS A 232 -31.57 -14.28 1.57
N THR A 233 -32.25 -15.21 0.91
CA THR A 233 -32.99 -16.29 1.59
C THR A 233 -32.02 -17.17 2.40
N ALA A 234 -30.89 -17.58 1.80
CA ALA A 234 -29.90 -18.40 2.48
C ALA A 234 -29.21 -17.62 3.63
N ALA A 235 -28.80 -16.38 3.39
CA ALA A 235 -28.11 -15.57 4.38
C ALA A 235 -28.97 -15.31 5.61
N ASN A 236 -30.27 -15.06 5.45
CA ASN A 236 -31.20 -14.86 6.57
C ASN A 236 -31.22 -16.08 7.50
N LYS A 237 -31.15 -17.30 6.97
CA LYS A 237 -31.11 -18.54 7.77
C LYS A 237 -29.75 -18.77 8.44
N LEU A 238 -28.71 -18.14 7.94
CA LEU A 238 -27.34 -18.18 8.49
C LEU A 238 -27.03 -16.97 9.39
N GLY A 239 -28.05 -16.22 9.83
CA GLY A 239 -27.87 -15.03 10.68
C GLY A 239 -27.25 -13.82 9.97
N GLY A 240 -27.22 -13.81 8.65
CA GLY A 240 -26.74 -12.69 7.84
C GLY A 240 -27.79 -11.59 7.68
N LYS A 241 -27.33 -10.35 7.47
CA LYS A 241 -28.21 -9.16 7.35
C LYS A 241 -28.58 -8.80 5.91
N GLY A 242 -28.29 -9.67 4.95
CA GLY A 242 -28.59 -9.46 3.53
C GLY A 242 -27.41 -9.76 2.63
N GLY A 243 -27.62 -9.60 1.33
CA GLY A 243 -26.62 -9.82 0.29
C GLY A 243 -26.95 -9.02 -0.95
N GLY A 244 -26.05 -9.02 -1.93
CA GLY A 244 -26.21 -8.28 -3.16
C GLY A 244 -25.39 -8.86 -4.31
N GLY A 245 -25.62 -8.33 -5.48
CA GLY A 245 -24.94 -8.76 -6.71
C GLY A 245 -25.81 -8.51 -7.93
N ARG A 246 -25.53 -9.24 -8.98
CA ARG A 246 -26.33 -9.26 -10.21
C ARG A 246 -27.33 -10.42 -10.15
N PRO A 247 -28.39 -10.39 -10.98
CA PRO A 247 -29.36 -11.50 -11.05
C PRO A 247 -28.75 -12.86 -11.36
N ASP A 248 -27.62 -12.89 -12.10
CA ASP A 248 -26.90 -14.12 -12.49
C ASP A 248 -25.88 -14.57 -11.44
N LEU A 249 -25.40 -13.67 -10.55
CA LEU A 249 -24.36 -13.95 -9.56
C LEU A 249 -24.48 -12.99 -8.37
N ALA A 250 -24.71 -13.53 -7.19
CA ALA A 250 -24.83 -12.73 -5.97
C ALA A 250 -24.09 -13.39 -4.80
N GLN A 251 -23.76 -12.57 -3.79
CA GLN A 251 -23.07 -13.00 -2.58
C GLN A 251 -23.69 -12.37 -1.33
N ALA A 252 -23.53 -13.07 -0.22
CA ALA A 252 -23.94 -12.61 1.11
C ALA A 252 -22.98 -13.12 2.18
N GLY A 253 -23.00 -12.51 3.36
CA GLY A 253 -22.35 -13.02 4.56
C GLY A 253 -23.36 -13.71 5.48
N GLY A 254 -22.88 -14.71 6.23
CA GLY A 254 -23.60 -15.33 7.34
C GLY A 254 -22.83 -15.15 8.65
N SER A 255 -23.48 -15.45 9.78
CA SER A 255 -22.87 -15.40 11.11
C SER A 255 -22.57 -16.78 11.70
N SER A 256 -23.27 -17.83 11.27
CA SER A 256 -23.10 -19.21 11.76
C SER A 256 -23.37 -20.23 10.65
N MET A 257 -22.71 -21.37 10.76
CA MET A 257 -22.96 -22.55 9.91
C MET A 257 -24.09 -23.45 10.43
N ASP A 258 -24.62 -23.22 11.61
CA ASP A 258 -25.66 -24.09 12.23
C ASP A 258 -26.95 -24.16 11.40
N GLY A 259 -27.23 -23.11 10.63
CA GLY A 259 -28.41 -23.01 9.78
C GLY A 259 -28.24 -23.52 8.33
N VAL A 260 -27.15 -24.18 7.96
CA VAL A 260 -26.85 -24.56 6.55
C VAL A 260 -27.98 -25.43 5.95
N THR A 261 -28.42 -26.47 6.63
CA THR A 261 -29.51 -27.34 6.14
C THR A 261 -30.79 -26.54 5.95
N THR A 262 -31.16 -25.73 6.94
CA THR A 262 -32.35 -24.87 6.88
C THR A 262 -32.27 -23.83 5.76
N ALA A 263 -31.04 -23.31 5.48
CA ALA A 263 -30.80 -22.38 4.39
C ALA A 263 -31.01 -23.04 3.04
N ILE A 264 -30.45 -24.25 2.85
CA ILE A 264 -30.61 -25.03 1.63
C ILE A 264 -32.10 -25.37 1.39
N ASP A 265 -32.84 -25.83 2.43
CA ASP A 265 -34.25 -26.15 2.32
C ASP A 265 -35.15 -24.93 2.03
N ALA A 266 -34.81 -23.79 2.60
CA ALA A 266 -35.49 -22.52 2.29
C ALA A 266 -35.28 -22.11 0.82
N VAL A 267 -34.09 -22.32 0.28
CA VAL A 267 -33.78 -22.05 -1.13
C VAL A 267 -34.49 -23.05 -2.05
N ARG A 268 -34.58 -24.35 -1.68
CA ARG A 268 -35.36 -25.34 -2.41
C ARG A 268 -36.81 -24.90 -2.54
N SER A 269 -37.42 -24.53 -1.41
CA SER A 269 -38.80 -24.05 -1.38
C SER A 269 -39.02 -22.81 -2.23
N LEU A 270 -38.05 -21.90 -2.25
CA LEU A 270 -38.09 -20.70 -3.09
C LEU A 270 -38.07 -21.04 -4.58
N ILE A 271 -37.22 -22.01 -5.01
CA ILE A 271 -37.10 -22.42 -6.41
C ILE A 271 -38.39 -23.10 -6.89
N VAL A 272 -38.97 -23.98 -6.07
CA VAL A 272 -40.21 -24.69 -6.43
C VAL A 272 -41.42 -23.74 -6.50
N SER A 273 -41.37 -22.61 -5.77
CA SER A 273 -42.47 -21.62 -5.78
C SER A 273 -42.46 -20.65 -6.97
N LYS A 274 -41.41 -20.67 -7.76
CA LYS A 274 -41.19 -19.77 -8.91
C LYS A 274 -41.37 -20.48 -10.25
#